data_2e557e26f4cfba9e6c374929484d4a0c
#
_entry.id   2e557e26f4cfba9e6c374929484d4a0c
#
_cell.length_a   1.000
_cell.length_b   1.000
_cell.length_c   1.000
_cell.angle_alpha   90.00
_cell.angle_beta   90.00
_cell.angle_gamma   90.00
#
_symmetry.space_group_name_H-M   'P 1'
#
loop_
_entity.id
_entity.type
_entity.pdbx_description
1 polymer ?
#
loop_
_entity_poly.entity_id
_entity_poly.type
_entity_poly.pdbx_seq_one_letter_code
_entity_poly.pdbx_strand_id
1 'polypeptide(L)'
;LRRSFIDLYLLRNQWTKDLINETGRTDEDFKREVDEKLKMNLFPELEIPPSVQVQIGDQILNPVIENLTPEPPQPYRVERPQSSHQSIKISEGIEKYLDDKTDDDLRSKTSSEIKYSLSLLIEDFGDIPISSINVEKGTQFKSHLKNFPKNRNKLPKFRDKTFHEIMGMKIKDSERISLVTLNKHIGYVSSFMNWSQIYGYADVNPFKGMKQKIKVRPSDQRSRFSEKELKQIFNKENYVHFTNIEGGRYELFWVPLISVFSGMRMGEITPLYLDNIRSIQGNHRNSRWCFDILEESDRPDKKLKTLSSRRIVPIHDTLIEIGFIEFIELLKKKDPKRKRVFEELPYGDNGYNRNVTRFFNTRYLPKLGLKTDKKNFHSLRHTVIDHLKQKGIEPHFINELVGHTSGNIDLDRYGKGYNPDIIYNKCIKQIAYETSHSRGIDFKCLRMDWNKIIQ
;
A
#
# COMPACT_ATOMS: atom_id res chain seq x y z
N LEU A 1 -22.72 -18.58 24.39
CA LEU A 1 -22.96 -17.12 24.45
C LEU A 1 -21.87 -16.34 23.69
N ARG A 2 -20.56 -16.51 23.99
CA ARG A 2 -19.48 -15.72 23.33
C ARG A 2 -19.32 -16.04 21.85
N ARG A 3 -19.43 -17.31 21.43
CA ARG A 3 -19.42 -17.72 20.02
C ARG A 3 -20.63 -17.18 19.26
N SER A 4 -21.83 -17.32 19.83
CA SER A 4 -23.06 -16.82 19.21
C SER A 4 -23.06 -15.29 19.01
N PHE A 5 -22.44 -14.53 19.92
CA PHE A 5 -22.28 -13.09 19.76
C PHE A 5 -21.31 -12.69 18.63
N ILE A 6 -20.24 -13.46 18.46
CA ILE A 6 -19.26 -13.25 17.37
C ILE A 6 -19.92 -13.59 16.02
N ASP A 7 -20.63 -14.69 15.95
CA ASP A 7 -21.32 -15.12 14.72
C ASP A 7 -22.43 -14.14 14.33
N LEU A 8 -23.15 -13.58 15.28
CA LEU A 8 -24.14 -12.54 15.09
C LEU A 8 -23.53 -11.23 14.58
N TYR A 9 -22.39 -10.83 15.15
CA TYR A 9 -21.68 -9.63 14.73
C TYR A 9 -21.12 -9.77 13.31
N LEU A 10 -20.59 -10.94 12.97
CA LEU A 10 -20.09 -11.25 11.64
C LEU A 10 -21.23 -11.29 10.61
N LEU A 11 -22.35 -11.92 10.94
CA LEU A 11 -23.53 -11.99 10.08
C LEU A 11 -24.12 -10.59 9.82
N ARG A 12 -24.24 -9.77 10.85
CA ARG A 12 -24.68 -8.38 10.74
C ARG A 12 -23.78 -7.57 9.82
N ASN A 13 -22.47 -7.67 9.99
CA ASN A 13 -21.52 -6.94 9.16
C ASN A 13 -21.53 -7.40 7.71
N GLN A 14 -21.69 -8.70 7.47
CA GLN A 14 -21.79 -9.26 6.12
C GLN A 14 -23.09 -8.79 5.46
N TRP A 15 -24.22 -8.90 6.14
CA TRP A 15 -25.53 -8.49 5.61
C TRP A 15 -25.60 -6.99 5.33
N THR A 16 -25.05 -6.14 6.22
CA THR A 16 -24.96 -4.70 6.01
C THR A 16 -24.10 -4.36 4.79
N LYS A 17 -23.01 -5.11 4.59
CA LYS A 17 -22.10 -4.93 3.46
C LYS A 17 -22.75 -5.32 2.13
N ASP A 18 -23.46 -6.44 2.11
CA ASP A 18 -24.15 -6.94 0.92
C ASP A 18 -25.30 -6.01 0.54
N LEU A 19 -26.05 -5.51 1.52
CA LEU A 19 -27.15 -4.60 1.31
C LEU A 19 -26.70 -3.19 0.83
N ILE A 20 -25.56 -2.69 1.32
CA ILE A 20 -24.93 -1.47 0.80
C ILE A 20 -24.47 -1.64 -0.64
N ASN A 21 -23.90 -2.80 -0.97
CA ASN A 21 -23.45 -3.10 -2.33
C ASN A 21 -24.61 -3.23 -3.33
N GLU A 22 -25.75 -3.79 -2.89
CA GLU A 22 -26.93 -3.95 -3.74
C GLU A 22 -27.74 -2.67 -3.92
N THR A 23 -27.89 -1.87 -2.87
CA THR A 23 -28.81 -0.73 -2.89
C THR A 23 -28.14 0.64 -2.98
N GLY A 24 -26.84 0.72 -2.66
CA GLY A 24 -26.10 2.00 -2.60
C GLY A 24 -26.56 2.95 -1.49
N ARG A 25 -27.48 2.52 -0.63
CA ARG A 25 -28.04 3.34 0.47
C ARG A 25 -27.15 3.29 1.70
N THR A 26 -26.92 4.45 2.30
CA THR A 26 -26.08 4.62 3.52
C THR A 26 -26.78 5.51 4.55
N ASP A 27 -28.09 5.66 4.46
CA ASP A 27 -28.86 6.55 5.34
C ASP A 27 -29.27 5.87 6.66
N GLU A 28 -29.75 6.68 7.61
CA GLU A 28 -30.15 6.20 8.95
C GLU A 28 -31.43 5.35 8.91
N ASP A 29 -32.31 5.57 7.97
CA ASP A 29 -33.54 4.77 7.79
C ASP A 29 -33.22 3.35 7.34
N PHE A 30 -32.24 3.22 6.45
CA PHE A 30 -31.71 1.94 6.04
C PHE A 30 -31.05 1.18 7.21
N LYS A 31 -30.32 1.89 8.07
CA LYS A 31 -29.71 1.31 9.27
C LYS A 31 -30.76 0.80 10.24
N ARG A 32 -31.86 1.57 10.42
CA ARG A 32 -32.99 1.17 11.26
C ARG A 32 -33.71 -0.05 10.71
N GLU A 33 -33.97 -0.11 9.39
CA GLU A 33 -34.57 -1.26 8.73
C GLU A 33 -33.73 -2.54 8.89
N VAL A 34 -32.38 -2.42 8.76
CA VAL A 34 -31.46 -3.51 9.03
C VAL A 34 -31.53 -3.98 10.47
N ASP A 35 -31.51 -3.06 11.43
CA ASP A 35 -31.54 -3.39 12.85
C ASP A 35 -32.89 -4.01 13.25
N GLU A 36 -34.02 -3.58 12.66
CA GLU A 36 -35.35 -4.17 12.89
C GLU A 36 -35.46 -5.58 12.32
N LYS A 37 -35.01 -5.82 11.09
CA LYS A 37 -34.99 -7.17 10.47
C LYS A 37 -34.08 -8.14 11.21
N LEU A 38 -32.95 -7.69 11.72
CA LEU A 38 -32.05 -8.50 12.53
C LEU A 38 -32.68 -8.87 13.89
N LYS A 39 -33.43 -7.95 14.53
CA LYS A 39 -34.14 -8.25 15.76
C LYS A 39 -35.25 -9.30 15.57
N MET A 40 -35.94 -9.28 14.43
CA MET A 40 -37.05 -10.21 14.14
C MET A 40 -36.56 -11.64 13.80
N ASN A 41 -35.38 -11.80 13.24
CA ASN A 41 -34.94 -13.11 12.70
C ASN A 41 -33.87 -13.83 13.53
N LEU A 42 -33.29 -13.21 14.53
CA LEU A 42 -32.15 -13.79 15.24
C LEU A 42 -32.47 -14.46 16.56
N PHE A 43 -33.70 -14.31 17.07
CA PHE A 43 -34.12 -14.96 18.34
C PHE A 43 -35.54 -15.50 18.27
N PRO A 44 -35.82 -16.48 17.40
CA PRO A 44 -37.16 -17.10 17.39
C PRO A 44 -37.47 -17.94 18.64
N GLU A 45 -36.49 -18.18 19.51
CA GLU A 45 -36.63 -19.03 20.71
C GLU A 45 -36.40 -18.28 22.04
N LEU A 46 -36.24 -16.95 22.03
CA LEU A 46 -36.25 -16.13 23.23
C LEU A 46 -37.65 -15.54 23.43
N GLU A 47 -38.65 -16.40 23.58
CA GLU A 47 -39.81 -16.03 24.36
C GLU A 47 -39.34 -15.80 25.79
N ILE A 48 -39.35 -14.54 26.24
CA ILE A 48 -39.20 -14.23 27.65
C ILE A 48 -40.41 -14.86 28.29
N PRO A 49 -40.27 -15.87 29.16
CA PRO A 49 -41.43 -16.47 29.80
C PRO A 49 -42.15 -15.37 30.57
N PRO A 50 -43.49 -15.28 30.50
CA PRO A 50 -44.24 -14.34 31.28
C PRO A 50 -43.80 -14.47 32.72
N SER A 51 -43.56 -13.31 33.36
CA SER A 51 -43.08 -13.15 34.74
C SER A 51 -43.29 -14.38 35.64
N VAL A 52 -42.18 -14.96 36.12
CA VAL A 52 -42.21 -16.08 37.07
C VAL A 52 -43.04 -15.67 38.26
N GLN A 53 -44.26 -16.19 38.35
CA GLN A 53 -45.04 -16.11 39.57
C GLN A 53 -44.39 -17.07 40.57
N VAL A 54 -43.70 -16.50 41.55
CA VAL A 54 -43.19 -17.27 42.69
C VAL A 54 -44.33 -17.60 43.60
N GLN A 55 -44.87 -18.81 43.49
CA GLN A 55 -45.79 -19.35 44.50
C GLN A 55 -45.00 -19.76 45.74
N ILE A 56 -45.15 -19.06 46.82
CA ILE A 56 -44.70 -19.48 48.15
C ILE A 56 -45.93 -19.66 48.99
N GLY A 57 -46.43 -20.90 49.08
CA GLY A 57 -47.62 -21.27 49.87
C GLY A 57 -48.96 -20.81 49.26
N ASP A 58 -50.10 -21.20 49.90
CA ASP A 58 -51.46 -21.00 49.41
C ASP A 58 -51.97 -19.55 49.48
N GLN A 59 -51.15 -18.52 49.42
CA GLN A 59 -51.59 -17.13 49.40
C GLN A 59 -51.02 -16.37 48.19
N ILE A 60 -51.96 -15.88 47.36
CA ILE A 60 -51.64 -14.92 46.28
C ILE A 60 -51.54 -13.54 46.91
N LEU A 61 -50.33 -13.00 47.08
CA LEU A 61 -50.11 -11.64 47.48
C LEU A 61 -50.13 -10.73 46.26
N ASN A 62 -51.17 -9.94 46.07
CA ASN A 62 -51.14 -8.83 45.13
C ASN A 62 -50.25 -7.74 45.71
N PRO A 63 -49.24 -7.23 44.97
CA PRO A 63 -48.47 -6.12 45.44
C PRO A 63 -49.31 -4.87 45.46
N VAL A 64 -49.49 -4.29 46.65
CA VAL A 64 -50.06 -2.92 46.86
C VAL A 64 -49.02 -1.96 46.29
N ILE A 65 -49.35 -1.32 45.19
CA ILE A 65 -48.56 -0.23 44.65
C ILE A 65 -48.87 1.02 45.50
N GLU A 66 -48.08 1.26 46.52
CA GLU A 66 -48.04 2.60 47.13
C GLU A 66 -47.38 3.56 46.15
N ASN A 67 -48.06 4.64 45.82
CA ASN A 67 -47.56 5.75 45.02
C ASN A 67 -46.42 6.48 45.76
N LEU A 68 -45.21 5.93 45.67
CA LEU A 68 -43.99 6.64 45.96
C LEU A 68 -43.59 7.43 44.70
N THR A 69 -43.82 8.74 44.72
CA THR A 69 -43.23 9.64 43.76
C THR A 69 -41.70 9.48 43.88
N PRO A 70 -40.98 9.01 42.85
CA PRO A 70 -39.54 8.92 42.95
C PRO A 70 -38.96 10.32 42.97
N GLU A 71 -38.21 10.64 44.01
CA GLU A 71 -37.28 11.79 43.96
C GLU A 71 -36.40 11.65 42.71
N PRO A 72 -36.12 12.78 42.01
CA PRO A 72 -35.26 12.71 40.83
C PRO A 72 -33.90 12.14 41.26
N PRO A 73 -33.39 11.12 40.55
CA PRO A 73 -32.12 10.52 40.90
C PRO A 73 -31.05 11.59 40.87
N GLN A 74 -30.38 11.78 41.99
CA GLN A 74 -29.16 12.56 42.05
C GLN A 74 -28.23 12.07 40.98
N PRO A 75 -27.53 12.92 40.20
CA PRO A 75 -26.65 12.46 39.16
C PRO A 75 -25.57 11.57 39.79
N TYR A 76 -25.68 10.28 39.59
CA TYR A 76 -24.60 9.35 39.91
C TYR A 76 -23.36 9.84 39.19
N ARG A 77 -22.50 10.52 39.93
CA ARG A 77 -21.13 10.77 39.52
C ARG A 77 -20.46 9.40 39.50
N VAL A 78 -20.53 8.74 38.34
CA VAL A 78 -19.70 7.55 38.10
C VAL A 78 -18.28 8.04 38.24
N GLU A 79 -17.72 7.89 39.43
CA GLU A 79 -16.27 7.93 39.60
C GLU A 79 -15.77 6.82 38.74
N ARG A 80 -15.22 7.16 37.55
CA ARG A 80 -14.48 6.24 36.75
C ARG A 80 -13.38 5.70 37.66
N PRO A 81 -13.24 4.37 37.81
CA PRO A 81 -12.13 3.84 38.58
C PRO A 81 -10.90 4.52 38.02
N GLN A 82 -10.11 5.16 38.88
CA GLN A 82 -8.80 5.64 38.52
C GLN A 82 -8.02 4.39 38.09
N SER A 83 -7.99 4.14 36.77
CA SER A 83 -7.17 3.09 36.22
C SER A 83 -5.75 3.44 36.62
N SER A 84 -5.12 2.59 37.41
CA SER A 84 -3.71 2.65 37.71
C SER A 84 -2.94 2.31 36.41
N HIS A 85 -2.97 3.27 35.46
CA HIS A 85 -2.19 3.13 34.26
C HIS A 85 -0.71 3.11 34.65
N GLN A 86 0.01 2.13 34.18
CA GLN A 86 1.47 2.19 34.19
C GLN A 86 1.85 3.44 33.39
N SER A 87 2.29 4.48 34.06
CA SER A 87 2.67 5.73 33.41
C SER A 87 4.02 5.53 32.73
N ILE A 88 4.00 5.20 31.43
CA ILE A 88 5.24 5.14 30.63
C ILE A 88 5.34 6.40 29.75
N LYS A 89 6.58 6.84 29.52
CA LYS A 89 6.88 7.96 28.62
C LYS A 89 6.69 7.58 27.16
N ILE A 90 6.52 8.59 26.31
CA ILE A 90 6.36 8.38 24.85
C ILE A 90 7.58 7.62 24.29
N SER A 91 8.79 7.98 24.67
CA SER A 91 10.03 7.34 24.20
C SER A 91 10.06 5.84 24.51
N GLU A 92 9.76 5.46 25.76
CA GLU A 92 9.69 4.06 26.18
C GLU A 92 8.59 3.30 25.44
N GLY A 93 7.41 3.93 25.29
CA GLY A 93 6.31 3.35 24.55
C GLY A 93 6.62 3.13 23.07
N ILE A 94 7.38 4.04 22.45
CA ILE A 94 7.82 3.89 21.05
C ILE A 94 8.73 2.68 20.88
N GLU A 95 9.67 2.46 21.81
CA GLU A 95 10.57 1.30 21.76
C GLU A 95 9.76 0.01 21.84
N LYS A 96 8.92 -0.14 22.88
CA LYS A 96 8.05 -1.32 23.03
C LYS A 96 7.12 -1.55 21.85
N TYR A 97 6.54 -0.48 21.28
CA TYR A 97 5.68 -0.57 20.11
C TYR A 97 6.43 -1.03 18.86
N LEU A 98 7.66 -0.58 18.67
CA LEU A 98 8.46 -0.98 17.53
C LEU A 98 8.95 -2.41 17.65
N ASP A 99 9.28 -2.86 18.87
CA ASP A 99 9.66 -4.26 19.13
C ASP A 99 8.48 -5.20 18.85
N ASP A 100 7.30 -4.89 19.37
CA ASP A 100 6.05 -5.63 19.10
C ASP A 100 5.73 -5.70 17.60
N LYS A 101 6.03 -4.61 16.85
CA LYS A 101 5.85 -4.55 15.40
C LYS A 101 6.96 -5.24 14.60
N THR A 102 8.11 -5.48 15.18
CA THR A 102 9.21 -6.20 14.53
C THR A 102 8.85 -7.68 14.37
N ASP A 103 8.12 -8.25 15.32
CA ASP A 103 7.58 -9.61 15.25
C ASP A 103 6.55 -9.78 14.09
N ASP A 104 5.91 -8.71 13.65
CA ASP A 104 4.99 -8.66 12.49
C ASP A 104 5.72 -8.58 11.12
N ASP A 105 7.02 -8.85 11.03
CA ASP A 105 7.84 -8.76 9.80
C ASP A 105 7.80 -7.36 9.12
N LEU A 106 7.81 -6.31 9.94
CA LEU A 106 7.74 -4.93 9.46
C LEU A 106 9.01 -4.56 8.68
N ARG A 107 8.87 -4.05 7.46
CA ARG A 107 10.02 -3.60 6.67
C ARG A 107 10.77 -2.47 7.37
N SER A 108 12.09 -2.51 7.36
CA SER A 108 12.97 -1.51 7.99
C SER A 108 12.62 -0.06 7.61
N LYS A 109 12.25 0.17 6.36
CA LYS A 109 11.79 1.49 5.90
C LYS A 109 10.49 1.94 6.56
N THR A 110 9.51 1.05 6.72
CA THR A 110 8.23 1.36 7.38
C THR A 110 8.46 1.63 8.86
N SER A 111 9.32 0.84 9.50
CA SER A 111 9.74 1.06 10.88
C SER A 111 10.38 2.44 11.07
N SER A 112 11.31 2.82 10.18
CA SER A 112 11.94 4.16 10.21
C SER A 112 10.93 5.31 10.00
N GLU A 113 9.94 5.13 9.12
CA GLU A 113 8.89 6.12 8.89
C GLU A 113 7.93 6.24 10.09
N ILE A 114 7.61 5.13 10.76
CA ILE A 114 6.83 5.11 12.01
C ILE A 114 7.63 5.82 13.10
N LYS A 115 8.88 5.40 13.33
CA LYS A 115 9.77 6.01 14.34
C LYS A 115 9.87 7.52 14.16
N TYR A 116 10.09 7.97 12.92
CA TYR A 116 10.12 9.41 12.61
C TYR A 116 8.78 10.09 12.91
N SER A 117 7.64 9.46 12.56
CA SER A 117 6.33 10.08 12.82
C SER A 117 6.02 10.18 14.32
N LEU A 118 6.47 9.21 15.11
CA LEU A 118 6.31 9.19 16.56
C LEU A 118 7.29 10.11 17.25
N SER A 119 8.53 10.28 16.73
CA SER A 119 9.48 11.24 17.30
C SER A 119 8.97 12.69 17.19
N LEU A 120 8.12 13.00 16.21
CA LEU A 120 7.49 14.32 16.12
C LEU A 120 6.57 14.64 17.30
N LEU A 121 5.98 13.61 17.98
CA LEU A 121 5.23 13.82 19.21
C LEU A 121 6.14 14.29 20.36
N ILE A 122 7.32 13.67 20.47
CA ILE A 122 8.30 14.04 21.50
C ILE A 122 8.85 15.43 21.19
N GLU A 123 9.07 15.76 19.92
CA GLU A 123 9.55 17.09 19.52
C GLU A 123 8.51 18.19 19.80
N ASP A 124 7.19 17.88 19.70
CA ASP A 124 6.09 18.84 19.92
C ASP A 124 5.74 18.99 21.40
N PHE A 125 5.68 17.89 22.14
CA PHE A 125 5.16 17.90 23.53
C PHE A 125 6.20 17.63 24.62
N GLY A 126 7.42 17.25 24.23
CA GLY A 126 8.40 16.67 25.13
C GLY A 126 8.14 15.18 25.40
N ASP A 127 9.03 14.54 26.13
CA ASP A 127 8.90 13.13 26.50
C ASP A 127 7.99 12.95 27.72
N ILE A 128 6.69 13.19 27.51
CA ILE A 128 5.64 13.14 28.54
C ILE A 128 5.04 11.73 28.65
N PRO A 129 4.27 11.43 29.73
CA PRO A 129 3.48 10.20 29.83
C PRO A 129 2.48 10.06 28.67
N ILE A 130 2.34 8.85 28.11
CA ILE A 130 1.39 8.59 27.00
C ILE A 130 -0.05 8.91 27.44
N SER A 131 -0.42 8.61 28.68
CA SER A 131 -1.74 8.90 29.26
C SER A 131 -2.10 10.39 29.23
N SER A 132 -1.11 11.29 29.17
CA SER A 132 -1.33 12.73 29.10
C SER A 132 -1.67 13.26 27.71
N ILE A 133 -1.63 12.40 26.66
CA ILE A 133 -1.99 12.78 25.28
C ILE A 133 -3.51 12.74 25.17
N ASN A 134 -4.14 13.89 25.37
CA ASN A 134 -5.58 14.09 25.29
C ASN A 134 -6.03 14.63 23.90
N VAL A 135 -7.32 14.86 23.74
CA VAL A 135 -7.91 15.38 22.47
C VAL A 135 -7.38 16.76 22.10
N GLU A 136 -7.09 17.60 23.08
CA GLU A 136 -6.53 18.95 22.88
C GLU A 136 -5.14 18.85 22.26
N LYS A 137 -4.24 18.03 22.85
CA LYS A 137 -2.90 17.76 22.28
C LYS A 137 -2.97 17.12 20.90
N GLY A 138 -3.89 16.17 20.69
CA GLY A 138 -4.12 15.57 19.38
C GLY A 138 -4.50 16.59 18.31
N THR A 139 -5.37 17.54 18.66
CA THR A 139 -5.80 18.63 17.76
C THR A 139 -4.66 19.61 17.50
N GLN A 140 -3.89 19.95 18.52
CA GLN A 140 -2.70 20.81 18.42
C GLN A 140 -1.66 20.18 17.49
N PHE A 141 -1.30 18.92 17.71
CA PHE A 141 -0.36 18.19 16.86
C PHE A 141 -0.77 18.17 15.39
N LYS A 142 -2.06 17.88 15.13
CA LYS A 142 -2.61 17.94 13.76
C LYS A 142 -2.49 19.34 13.15
N SER A 143 -2.71 20.40 13.93
CA SER A 143 -2.58 21.80 13.48
C SER A 143 -1.12 22.11 13.13
N HIS A 144 -0.18 21.71 13.97
CA HIS A 144 1.24 21.87 13.73
C HIS A 144 1.68 21.12 12.47
N LEU A 145 1.24 19.87 12.28
CA LEU A 145 1.56 19.10 11.07
C LEU A 145 1.01 19.74 9.78
N LYS A 146 -0.11 20.47 9.82
CA LYS A 146 -0.61 21.22 8.63
C LYS A 146 0.39 22.27 8.15
N ASN A 147 1.14 22.85 9.07
CA ASN A 147 2.16 23.88 8.78
C ASN A 147 3.57 23.31 8.68
N PHE A 148 3.74 21.97 8.79
CA PHE A 148 5.04 21.34 8.81
C PHE A 148 5.69 21.29 7.42
N PRO A 149 7.01 21.59 7.28
CA PRO A 149 7.67 21.65 5.99
C PRO A 149 7.94 20.25 5.41
N LYS A 150 7.80 20.12 4.10
CA LYS A 150 8.26 18.93 3.38
C LYS A 150 9.79 18.88 3.36
N ASN A 151 10.33 17.65 3.41
CA ASN A 151 11.79 17.42 3.34
C ASN A 151 12.61 18.18 4.41
N ARG A 152 12.07 18.37 5.63
CA ARG A 152 12.73 19.06 6.75
C ARG A 152 14.21 18.69 6.86
N ASN A 153 14.53 17.41 6.95
CA ASN A 153 15.88 16.92 7.17
C ASN A 153 16.83 17.08 5.97
N LYS A 154 16.33 17.49 4.79
CA LYS A 154 17.10 17.64 3.55
C LYS A 154 17.34 19.08 3.17
N LEU A 155 16.45 19.97 3.57
CA LEU A 155 16.53 21.39 3.21
C LEU A 155 17.33 22.15 4.27
N PRO A 156 18.44 22.85 3.90
CA PRO A 156 19.27 23.61 4.85
C PRO A 156 18.47 24.59 5.69
N LYS A 157 17.41 25.19 5.11
CA LYS A 157 16.52 26.14 5.79
C LYS A 157 15.85 25.55 7.04
N PHE A 158 15.63 24.22 7.11
CA PHE A 158 14.87 23.56 8.16
C PHE A 158 15.65 22.48 8.92
N ARG A 159 16.72 21.93 8.32
CA ARG A 159 17.42 20.74 8.82
C ARG A 159 17.92 20.88 10.25
N ASP A 160 18.48 22.03 10.56
CA ASP A 160 19.14 22.28 11.85
C ASP A 160 18.22 23.02 12.85
N LYS A 161 16.90 23.09 12.56
CA LYS A 161 15.90 23.77 13.40
C LYS A 161 15.09 22.79 14.22
N THR A 162 14.80 23.16 15.46
CA THR A 162 13.87 22.45 16.32
C THR A 162 12.44 22.50 15.77
N PHE A 163 11.59 21.62 16.27
CA PHE A 163 10.15 21.60 15.91
C PHE A 163 9.48 22.96 16.21
N HIS A 164 9.72 23.51 17.41
CA HIS A 164 9.14 24.79 17.83
C HIS A 164 9.62 25.99 17.03
N GLU A 165 10.92 26.04 16.69
CA GLU A 165 11.44 27.09 15.78
C GLU A 165 10.75 27.01 14.41
N ILE A 166 10.53 25.80 13.89
CA ILE A 166 9.82 25.60 12.62
C ILE A 166 8.37 26.07 12.71
N MET A 167 7.69 25.83 13.83
CA MET A 167 6.31 26.29 14.03
C MET A 167 6.20 27.81 14.08
N GLY A 168 7.23 28.51 14.56
CA GLY A 168 7.32 29.98 14.53
C GLY A 168 7.63 30.56 13.13
N MET A 169 7.98 29.72 12.14
CA MET A 169 8.32 30.20 10.79
C MET A 169 7.10 30.34 9.89
N LYS A 170 7.10 31.39 9.04
CA LYS A 170 6.14 31.51 7.94
C LYS A 170 6.55 30.59 6.79
N ILE A 171 5.87 29.42 6.65
CA ILE A 171 6.13 28.42 5.63
C ILE A 171 5.11 28.58 4.49
N LYS A 172 5.59 28.70 3.25
CA LYS A 172 4.74 28.79 2.06
C LYS A 172 3.96 27.48 1.88
N ASP A 173 2.74 27.53 1.36
CA ASP A 173 1.89 26.34 1.13
C ASP A 173 2.59 25.31 0.22
N SER A 174 3.36 25.78 -0.76
CA SER A 174 4.14 24.91 -1.66
C SER A 174 5.28 24.16 -0.97
N GLU A 175 5.73 24.63 0.21
CA GLU A 175 6.80 24.03 1.01
C GLU A 175 6.26 23.10 2.10
N ARG A 176 4.96 23.10 2.37
CA ARG A 176 4.32 22.25 3.41
C ARG A 176 4.18 20.79 2.97
N ILE A 177 4.05 19.89 3.93
CA ILE A 177 3.72 18.50 3.64
C ILE A 177 2.35 18.40 2.99
N SER A 178 2.19 17.41 2.10
CA SER A 178 0.88 17.14 1.46
C SER A 178 -0.12 16.54 2.46
N LEU A 179 -1.43 16.66 2.17
CA LEU A 179 -2.48 15.99 2.96
C LEU A 179 -2.27 14.47 3.05
N VAL A 180 -1.72 13.85 2.01
CA VAL A 180 -1.35 12.42 2.02
C VAL A 180 -0.30 12.15 3.09
N THR A 181 0.73 12.98 3.16
CA THR A 181 1.81 12.85 4.16
C THR A 181 1.30 13.15 5.57
N LEU A 182 0.48 14.19 5.73
CA LEU A 182 -0.19 14.49 7.00
C LEU A 182 -1.01 13.30 7.49
N ASN A 183 -1.88 12.75 6.64
CA ASN A 183 -2.71 11.60 6.99
C ASN A 183 -1.88 10.34 7.32
N LYS A 184 -0.68 10.21 6.72
CA LYS A 184 0.25 9.14 7.02
C LYS A 184 0.80 9.28 8.45
N HIS A 185 1.29 10.47 8.84
CA HIS A 185 1.74 10.75 10.20
C HIS A 185 0.63 10.51 11.22
N ILE A 186 -0.57 11.09 10.99
CA ILE A 186 -1.74 10.87 11.86
C ILE A 186 -2.10 9.38 11.95
N GLY A 187 -1.98 8.64 10.84
CA GLY A 187 -2.23 7.20 10.82
C GLY A 187 -1.26 6.41 11.70
N TYR A 188 0.04 6.71 11.65
CA TYR A 188 1.04 6.05 12.47
C TYR A 188 0.87 6.38 13.95
N VAL A 189 0.64 7.65 14.28
CA VAL A 189 0.37 8.07 15.66
C VAL A 189 -0.92 7.44 16.20
N SER A 190 -1.99 7.39 15.40
CA SER A 190 -3.24 6.73 15.78
C SER A 190 -3.05 5.22 16.01
N SER A 191 -2.21 4.56 15.21
CA SER A 191 -1.87 3.13 15.40
C SER A 191 -1.11 2.90 16.71
N PHE A 192 -0.15 3.77 17.02
CA PHE A 192 0.57 3.75 18.30
C PHE A 192 -0.37 3.96 19.50
N MET A 193 -1.28 4.93 19.42
CA MET A 193 -2.25 5.19 20.50
C MET A 193 -3.27 4.05 20.66
N ASN A 194 -3.68 3.36 19.58
CA ASN A 194 -4.49 2.15 19.70
C ASN A 194 -3.73 1.02 20.42
N TRP A 195 -2.47 0.82 20.08
CA TRP A 195 -1.60 -0.12 20.78
C TRP A 195 -1.47 0.26 22.26
N SER A 196 -1.23 1.53 22.56
CA SER A 196 -1.15 2.04 23.93
C SER A 196 -2.42 1.81 24.75
N GLN A 197 -3.61 1.88 24.11
CA GLN A 197 -4.87 1.53 24.76
C GLN A 197 -4.98 0.03 25.08
N ILE A 198 -4.56 -0.84 24.16
CA ILE A 198 -4.58 -2.29 24.34
C ILE A 198 -3.71 -2.70 25.51
N TYR A 199 -2.54 -2.06 25.66
CA TYR A 199 -1.59 -2.34 26.75
C TYR A 199 -1.84 -1.52 28.03
N GLY A 200 -2.90 -0.73 28.10
CA GLY A 200 -3.29 0.03 29.28
C GLY A 200 -2.42 1.27 29.57
N TYR A 201 -1.71 1.79 28.59
CA TYR A 201 -0.90 3.02 28.72
C TYR A 201 -1.68 4.31 28.40
N ALA A 202 -2.85 4.18 27.81
CA ALA A 202 -3.74 5.30 27.48
C ALA A 202 -5.21 4.87 27.56
N ASP A 203 -6.10 5.75 28.02
CA ASP A 203 -7.55 5.51 28.06
C ASP A 203 -8.21 5.64 26.71
N VAL A 204 -7.78 6.61 25.92
CA VAL A 204 -8.40 6.99 24.65
C VAL A 204 -7.34 7.19 23.56
N ASN A 205 -7.74 6.97 22.32
CA ASN A 205 -6.96 7.39 21.17
C ASN A 205 -7.50 8.72 20.61
N PRO A 206 -6.84 9.85 20.93
CA PRO A 206 -7.31 11.16 20.47
C PRO A 206 -7.18 11.36 18.95
N PHE A 207 -6.39 10.54 18.25
CA PHE A 207 -6.17 10.66 16.79
C PHE A 207 -7.17 9.86 15.95
N LYS A 208 -8.07 9.10 16.60
CA LYS A 208 -9.11 8.34 15.91
C LYS A 208 -10.03 9.28 15.12
N GLY A 209 -10.17 9.03 13.81
CA GLY A 209 -11.01 9.87 12.93
C GLY A 209 -10.37 11.20 12.49
N MET A 210 -9.14 11.55 12.93
CA MET A 210 -8.52 12.84 12.60
C MET A 210 -7.97 12.96 11.18
N LYS A 211 -7.91 11.87 10.40
CA LYS A 211 -7.49 11.93 8.99
C LYS A 211 -8.40 12.85 8.18
N GLN A 212 -7.81 13.62 7.28
CA GLN A 212 -8.55 14.54 6.42
C GLN A 212 -8.97 13.87 5.11
N LYS A 213 -10.17 14.18 4.62
CA LYS A 213 -10.62 13.73 3.29
C LYS A 213 -9.72 14.30 2.20
N ILE A 214 -9.19 13.42 1.36
CA ILE A 214 -8.43 13.79 0.16
C ILE A 214 -9.44 13.92 -0.99
N LYS A 215 -9.67 15.13 -1.49
CA LYS A 215 -10.65 15.39 -2.56
C LYS A 215 -10.15 15.01 -3.96
N VAL A 216 -8.86 14.62 -4.09
CA VAL A 216 -8.26 14.23 -5.39
C VAL A 216 -8.40 12.74 -5.57
N ARG A 217 -8.92 12.30 -6.72
CA ARG A 217 -9.00 10.87 -7.04
C ARG A 217 -7.60 10.26 -7.06
N PRO A 218 -7.40 9.03 -6.58
CA PRO A 218 -6.09 8.37 -6.63
C PRO A 218 -5.51 8.30 -8.05
N SER A 219 -6.35 8.14 -9.09
CA SER A 219 -5.97 8.18 -10.50
C SER A 219 -5.32 9.50 -10.95
N ASP A 220 -5.73 10.62 -10.33
CA ASP A 220 -5.28 11.96 -10.72
C ASP A 220 -3.97 12.37 -10.02
N GLN A 221 -3.55 11.59 -9.02
CA GLN A 221 -2.30 11.82 -8.27
C GLN A 221 -1.06 11.45 -9.09
N ARG A 222 -1.19 10.59 -10.08
CA ARG A 222 -0.11 10.15 -10.96
C ARG A 222 -0.58 10.11 -12.41
N SER A 223 0.30 10.50 -13.32
CA SER A 223 0.02 10.52 -14.76
C SER A 223 0.72 9.36 -15.46
N ARG A 224 0.05 8.78 -16.44
CA ARG A 224 0.66 7.89 -17.42
C ARG A 224 1.53 8.68 -18.41
N PHE A 225 2.37 8.00 -19.14
CA PHE A 225 3.00 8.57 -20.33
C PHE A 225 2.06 8.42 -21.53
N SER A 226 1.97 9.45 -22.35
CA SER A 226 1.34 9.37 -23.66
C SER A 226 2.23 8.61 -24.64
N GLU A 227 1.68 8.15 -25.77
CA GLU A 227 2.47 7.48 -26.81
C GLU A 227 3.58 8.40 -27.38
N LYS A 228 3.29 9.69 -27.54
CA LYS A 228 4.29 10.69 -27.96
C LYS A 228 5.46 10.75 -26.97
N GLU A 229 5.18 10.72 -25.67
CA GLU A 229 6.20 10.73 -24.62
C GLU A 229 6.97 9.41 -24.57
N LEU A 230 6.29 8.25 -24.75
CA LEU A 230 6.97 6.97 -24.86
C LEU A 230 7.91 6.93 -26.07
N LYS A 231 7.47 7.46 -27.23
CA LYS A 231 8.31 7.59 -28.43
C LYS A 231 9.55 8.44 -28.17
N GLN A 232 9.41 9.51 -27.37
CA GLN A 232 10.53 10.34 -26.96
C GLN A 232 11.45 9.64 -25.94
N ILE A 233 10.88 8.93 -24.95
CA ILE A 233 11.63 8.16 -23.95
C ILE A 233 12.45 7.04 -24.61
N PHE A 234 11.86 6.29 -25.53
CA PHE A 234 12.48 5.13 -26.17
C PHE A 234 13.05 5.43 -27.57
N ASN A 235 13.27 6.71 -27.88
CA ASN A 235 14.01 7.08 -29.10
C ASN A 235 15.43 6.49 -29.04
N LYS A 236 15.82 5.74 -30.08
CA LYS A 236 17.08 4.96 -30.10
C LYS A 236 18.30 5.80 -29.72
N GLU A 237 18.49 6.92 -30.37
CA GLU A 237 19.69 7.75 -30.19
C GLU A 237 19.80 8.23 -28.74
N ASN A 238 18.72 8.81 -28.21
CA ASN A 238 18.69 9.29 -26.85
C ASN A 238 18.79 8.14 -25.84
N TYR A 239 18.01 7.07 -26.04
CA TYR A 239 17.91 5.99 -25.07
C TYR A 239 19.24 5.23 -24.92
N VAL A 240 19.87 4.86 -26.02
CA VAL A 240 21.17 4.16 -26.02
C VAL A 240 22.26 5.06 -25.43
N HIS A 241 22.30 6.33 -25.85
CA HIS A 241 23.30 7.29 -25.33
C HIS A 241 23.16 7.50 -23.82
N PHE A 242 21.93 7.81 -23.32
CA PHE A 242 21.73 8.14 -21.91
C PHE A 242 21.83 6.93 -20.99
N THR A 243 21.44 5.74 -21.44
CA THR A 243 21.54 4.52 -20.63
C THR A 243 22.98 4.03 -20.49
N ASN A 244 23.88 4.48 -21.38
CA ASN A 244 25.30 4.07 -21.41
C ASN A 244 25.44 2.54 -21.36
N ILE A 245 24.69 1.85 -22.22
CA ILE A 245 24.63 0.39 -22.26
C ILE A 245 26.01 -0.21 -22.61
N GLU A 246 26.75 0.42 -23.51
CA GLU A 246 28.10 0.03 -23.90
C GLU A 246 29.11 0.18 -22.75
N GLY A 247 28.84 1.06 -21.79
CA GLY A 247 29.61 1.21 -20.55
C GLY A 247 29.14 0.27 -19.42
N GLY A 248 28.41 -0.82 -19.74
CA GLY A 248 28.02 -1.86 -18.79
C GLY A 248 26.85 -1.48 -17.85
N ARG A 249 26.11 -0.39 -18.14
CA ARG A 249 24.97 0.03 -17.33
C ARG A 249 23.68 -0.66 -17.82
N TYR A 250 23.68 -1.99 -17.80
CA TYR A 250 22.61 -2.83 -18.30
C TYR A 250 21.26 -2.56 -17.64
N GLU A 251 21.26 -2.24 -16.35
CA GLU A 251 20.07 -1.93 -15.58
C GLU A 251 19.34 -0.67 -16.06
N LEU A 252 20.09 0.32 -16.55
CA LEU A 252 19.47 1.57 -17.04
C LEU A 252 18.74 1.38 -18.36
N PHE A 253 19.20 0.41 -19.15
CA PHE A 253 18.58 0.03 -20.43
C PHE A 253 17.40 -0.93 -20.22
N TRP A 254 17.60 -2.03 -19.50
CA TRP A 254 16.58 -3.08 -19.41
C TRP A 254 15.43 -2.78 -18.46
N VAL A 255 15.70 -2.15 -17.29
CA VAL A 255 14.66 -1.95 -16.27
C VAL A 255 13.47 -1.12 -16.76
N PRO A 256 13.65 0.01 -17.49
CA PRO A 256 12.52 0.75 -18.07
C PRO A 256 11.78 -0.04 -19.16
N LEU A 257 12.50 -0.78 -20.03
CA LEU A 257 11.90 -1.60 -21.07
C LEU A 257 11.07 -2.75 -20.47
N ILE A 258 11.60 -3.47 -19.50
CA ILE A 258 10.84 -4.51 -18.80
C ILE A 258 9.58 -3.90 -18.16
N SER A 259 9.71 -2.74 -17.51
CA SER A 259 8.56 -2.10 -16.85
C SER A 259 7.44 -1.70 -17.82
N VAL A 260 7.79 -1.17 -19.00
CA VAL A 260 6.79 -0.71 -19.99
C VAL A 260 6.11 -1.88 -20.72
N PHE A 261 6.76 -3.05 -20.81
CA PHE A 261 6.19 -4.25 -21.45
C PHE A 261 5.61 -5.29 -20.48
N SER A 262 5.68 -5.06 -19.18
CA SER A 262 5.17 -6.01 -18.18
C SER A 262 4.30 -5.35 -17.10
N GLY A 263 4.42 -4.05 -16.92
CA GLY A 263 3.82 -3.35 -15.78
C GLY A 263 4.45 -3.69 -14.42
N MET A 264 5.56 -4.44 -14.38
CA MET A 264 6.27 -4.79 -13.14
C MET A 264 6.77 -3.55 -12.40
N ARG A 265 6.83 -3.64 -11.05
CA ARG A 265 7.43 -2.60 -10.23
C ARG A 265 8.96 -2.62 -10.36
N MET A 266 9.61 -1.46 -10.27
CA MET A 266 11.07 -1.40 -10.26
C MET A 266 11.68 -2.35 -9.22
N GLY A 267 11.13 -2.40 -8.02
CA GLY A 267 11.60 -3.28 -6.94
C GLY A 267 11.33 -4.78 -7.17
N GLU A 268 10.62 -5.16 -8.22
CA GLU A 268 10.46 -6.54 -8.68
C GLU A 268 11.48 -6.86 -9.81
N ILE A 269 11.87 -5.84 -10.59
CA ILE A 269 12.79 -5.99 -11.72
C ILE A 269 14.26 -5.95 -11.27
N THR A 270 14.61 -4.97 -10.44
CA THR A 270 16.03 -4.75 -10.06
C THR A 270 16.68 -5.91 -9.28
N PRO A 271 15.94 -6.67 -8.43
CA PRO A 271 16.52 -7.83 -7.72
C PRO A 271 16.41 -9.15 -8.50
N LEU A 272 16.02 -9.17 -9.77
CA LEU A 272 15.84 -10.40 -10.53
C LEU A 272 17.12 -11.24 -10.54
N TYR A 273 16.99 -12.50 -10.16
CA TYR A 273 18.01 -13.51 -10.32
C TYR A 273 17.91 -14.13 -11.72
N LEU A 274 19.00 -14.68 -12.23
CA LEU A 274 19.05 -15.28 -13.56
C LEU A 274 18.12 -16.49 -13.70
N ASP A 275 17.90 -17.25 -12.64
CA ASP A 275 16.98 -18.40 -12.58
C ASP A 275 15.50 -17.99 -12.45
N ASN A 276 15.21 -16.74 -12.14
CA ASN A 276 13.85 -16.21 -12.21
C ASN A 276 13.40 -15.93 -13.65
N ILE A 277 14.32 -16.04 -14.61
CA ILE A 277 14.02 -15.92 -16.05
C ILE A 277 14.09 -17.30 -16.63
N ARG A 278 12.94 -17.92 -16.81
CA ARG A 278 12.83 -19.31 -17.22
C ARG A 278 11.70 -19.55 -18.19
N SER A 279 11.86 -20.59 -19.00
CA SER A 279 10.81 -21.09 -19.87
C SER A 279 9.83 -21.93 -19.03
N ILE A 280 8.57 -21.54 -19.04
CA ILE A 280 7.49 -22.21 -18.29
C ILE A 280 6.52 -22.83 -19.29
N GLN A 281 6.18 -24.09 -19.07
CA GLN A 281 5.21 -24.78 -19.90
C GLN A 281 3.80 -24.20 -19.64
N GLY A 282 3.19 -23.72 -20.70
CA GLY A 282 1.83 -23.26 -20.73
C GLY A 282 0.81 -24.36 -21.08
N ASN A 283 -0.37 -23.97 -21.52
CA ASN A 283 -1.36 -24.88 -22.08
C ASN A 283 -0.88 -25.40 -23.44
N HIS A 284 -1.34 -26.58 -23.83
CA HIS A 284 -1.10 -27.17 -25.17
C HIS A 284 0.38 -27.36 -25.54
N ARG A 285 1.25 -27.68 -24.55
CA ARG A 285 2.71 -27.93 -24.73
C ARG A 285 3.53 -26.74 -25.23
N ASN A 286 2.96 -25.53 -25.26
CA ASN A 286 3.72 -24.33 -25.56
C ASN A 286 4.55 -23.91 -24.36
N SER A 287 5.79 -23.54 -24.59
CA SER A 287 6.67 -22.96 -23.55
C SER A 287 6.83 -21.47 -23.77
N ARG A 288 6.79 -20.70 -22.67
CA ARG A 288 6.99 -19.26 -22.71
C ARG A 288 8.05 -18.81 -21.74
N TRP A 289 8.90 -17.93 -22.19
CA TRP A 289 9.80 -17.23 -21.30
C TRP A 289 9.01 -16.32 -20.36
N CYS A 290 9.31 -16.42 -19.07
CA CYS A 290 8.61 -15.70 -18.02
C CYS A 290 9.58 -15.13 -16.99
N PHE A 291 9.17 -14.04 -16.36
CA PHE A 291 9.69 -13.61 -15.07
C PHE A 291 8.92 -14.32 -13.97
N ASP A 292 9.62 -15.05 -13.13
CA ASP A 292 9.04 -15.71 -11.96
C ASP A 292 9.26 -14.85 -10.72
N ILE A 293 8.19 -14.19 -10.28
CA ILE A 293 8.22 -13.25 -9.18
C ILE A 293 7.85 -13.99 -7.90
N LEU A 294 8.87 -14.48 -7.21
CA LEU A 294 8.71 -15.18 -5.92
C LEU A 294 9.54 -14.49 -4.84
N GLU A 295 9.19 -14.81 -3.61
CA GLU A 295 10.01 -14.59 -2.42
C GLU A 295 10.61 -15.94 -2.01
N GLU A 296 11.91 -15.95 -1.80
CA GLU A 296 12.68 -17.14 -1.49
C GLU A 296 13.43 -16.89 -0.18
N SER A 297 13.35 -17.85 0.74
CA SER A 297 13.91 -17.71 2.10
C SER A 297 15.43 -17.58 2.11
N ASP A 298 16.10 -18.13 1.11
CA ASP A 298 17.56 -18.07 0.90
C ASP A 298 18.03 -16.77 0.22
N ARG A 299 17.10 -15.87 -0.14
CA ARG A 299 17.35 -14.60 -0.84
C ARG A 299 16.74 -13.41 -0.10
N PRO A 300 17.28 -13.03 1.08
CA PRO A 300 16.72 -12.00 1.93
C PRO A 300 16.72 -10.60 1.30
N ASP A 301 17.51 -10.39 0.24
CA ASP A 301 17.56 -9.18 -0.57
C ASP A 301 16.37 -9.03 -1.54
N LYS A 302 15.59 -10.10 -1.74
CA LYS A 302 14.45 -10.18 -2.65
C LYS A 302 13.12 -10.23 -1.88
N LYS A 303 12.76 -9.12 -1.21
CA LYS A 303 11.49 -9.03 -0.48
C LYS A 303 10.36 -8.49 -1.35
N LEU A 304 9.26 -9.22 -1.45
CA LEU A 304 8.05 -8.78 -2.12
C LEU A 304 7.23 -7.83 -1.22
N LYS A 305 6.52 -6.88 -1.82
CA LYS A 305 5.73 -5.89 -1.06
C LYS A 305 4.54 -6.53 -0.35
N THR A 306 3.91 -7.51 -0.97
CA THR A 306 2.73 -8.25 -0.49
C THR A 306 2.78 -9.66 -1.02
N LEU A 307 2.11 -10.61 -0.38
CA LEU A 307 1.97 -11.99 -0.87
C LEU A 307 1.32 -12.03 -2.27
N SER A 308 0.38 -11.15 -2.56
CA SER A 308 -0.23 -11.01 -3.89
C SER A 308 0.74 -10.56 -4.99
N SER A 309 1.96 -10.17 -4.64
CA SER A 309 3.00 -9.88 -5.61
C SER A 309 3.64 -11.13 -6.22
N ARG A 310 3.48 -12.32 -5.59
CA ARG A 310 3.95 -13.61 -6.14
C ARG A 310 3.15 -13.95 -7.38
N ARG A 311 3.82 -14.06 -8.49
CA ARG A 311 3.19 -14.36 -9.78
C ARG A 311 4.18 -14.66 -10.87
N ILE A 312 3.70 -15.24 -11.97
CA ILE A 312 4.44 -15.45 -13.20
C ILE A 312 4.05 -14.38 -14.20
N VAL A 313 5.03 -13.67 -14.75
CA VAL A 313 4.82 -12.63 -15.76
C VAL A 313 5.45 -13.06 -17.08
N PRO A 314 4.66 -13.38 -18.12
CA PRO A 314 5.23 -13.74 -19.43
C PRO A 314 6.04 -12.57 -20.01
N ILE A 315 7.15 -12.91 -20.67
CA ILE A 315 8.01 -11.92 -21.34
C ILE A 315 7.38 -11.54 -22.67
N HIS A 316 7.27 -10.24 -22.93
CA HIS A 316 6.72 -9.69 -24.17
C HIS A 316 7.65 -10.00 -25.34
N ASP A 317 7.08 -10.33 -26.52
CA ASP A 317 7.83 -10.70 -27.72
C ASP A 317 8.85 -9.63 -28.14
N THR A 318 8.49 -8.36 -28.01
CA THR A 318 9.42 -7.25 -28.27
C THR A 318 10.69 -7.32 -27.42
N LEU A 319 10.60 -7.70 -26.13
CA LEU A 319 11.80 -7.86 -25.30
C LEU A 319 12.67 -9.02 -25.81
N ILE A 320 12.06 -10.10 -26.30
CA ILE A 320 12.77 -11.24 -26.90
C ILE A 320 13.43 -10.79 -28.23
N GLU A 321 12.70 -10.08 -29.07
CA GLU A 321 13.18 -9.60 -30.37
C GLU A 321 14.37 -8.62 -30.25
N ILE A 322 14.38 -7.76 -29.23
CA ILE A 322 15.53 -6.87 -28.97
C ILE A 322 16.69 -7.59 -28.26
N GLY A 323 16.54 -8.90 -27.96
CA GLY A 323 17.59 -9.77 -27.52
C GLY A 323 17.70 -9.94 -26.00
N PHE A 324 16.64 -9.80 -25.24
CA PHE A 324 16.72 -9.95 -23.77
C PHE A 324 17.16 -11.36 -23.35
N ILE A 325 16.67 -12.40 -23.99
CA ILE A 325 17.06 -13.79 -23.67
C ILE A 325 18.52 -14.04 -24.06
N GLU A 326 18.93 -13.57 -25.23
CA GLU A 326 20.33 -13.62 -25.66
C GLU A 326 21.27 -12.92 -24.67
N PHE A 327 20.88 -11.74 -24.21
CA PHE A 327 21.60 -11.00 -23.16
C PHE A 327 21.75 -11.82 -21.88
N ILE A 328 20.69 -12.49 -21.42
CA ILE A 328 20.72 -13.35 -20.22
C ILE A 328 21.66 -14.52 -20.39
N GLU A 329 21.62 -15.21 -21.55
CA GLU A 329 22.50 -16.35 -21.83
C GLU A 329 23.97 -15.93 -21.93
N LEU A 330 24.24 -14.78 -22.52
CA LEU A 330 25.60 -14.23 -22.59
C LEU A 330 26.14 -13.84 -21.20
N LEU A 331 25.30 -13.27 -20.31
CA LEU A 331 25.71 -13.02 -18.94
C LEU A 331 26.09 -14.29 -18.19
N LYS A 332 25.29 -15.36 -18.32
CA LYS A 332 25.58 -16.67 -17.72
C LYS A 332 26.87 -17.26 -18.27
N LYS A 333 27.12 -17.12 -19.57
CA LYS A 333 28.34 -17.63 -20.25
C LYS A 333 29.60 -16.87 -19.82
N LYS A 334 29.49 -15.52 -19.71
CA LYS A 334 30.62 -14.67 -19.31
C LYS A 334 31.02 -14.91 -17.84
N ASP A 335 30.05 -15.02 -16.98
CA ASP A 335 30.26 -15.26 -15.53
C ASP A 335 29.31 -16.35 -15.02
N PRO A 336 29.75 -17.63 -15.01
CA PRO A 336 28.94 -18.74 -14.49
C PRO A 336 28.59 -18.65 -13.01
N LYS A 337 29.27 -17.78 -12.23
CA LYS A 337 28.99 -17.55 -10.82
C LYS A 337 27.97 -16.43 -10.60
N ARG A 338 27.64 -15.70 -11.66
CA ARG A 338 26.65 -14.61 -11.60
C ARG A 338 25.29 -15.13 -11.17
N LYS A 339 24.72 -14.50 -10.17
CA LYS A 339 23.42 -14.88 -9.62
C LYS A 339 22.29 -13.98 -10.11
N ARG A 340 22.51 -12.65 -10.14
CA ARG A 340 21.50 -11.66 -10.48
C ARG A 340 21.69 -11.09 -11.89
N VAL A 341 20.58 -10.66 -12.49
CA VAL A 341 20.62 -9.99 -13.79
C VAL A 341 21.40 -8.68 -13.72
N PHE A 342 21.24 -7.93 -12.62
CA PHE A 342 21.83 -6.61 -12.40
C PHE A 342 22.70 -6.61 -11.14
N GLU A 343 23.81 -7.35 -11.13
CA GLU A 343 24.71 -7.46 -9.97
C GLU A 343 25.44 -6.16 -9.66
N GLU A 344 25.55 -5.28 -10.64
CA GLU A 344 26.18 -3.95 -10.52
C GLU A 344 25.37 -2.99 -9.66
N LEU A 345 24.13 -3.32 -9.35
CA LEU A 345 23.28 -2.49 -8.47
C LEU A 345 23.62 -2.71 -7.00
N PRO A 346 24.03 -1.66 -6.26
CA PRO A 346 24.25 -1.76 -4.84
C PRO A 346 22.92 -1.91 -4.08
N TYR A 347 22.93 -2.74 -3.05
CA TYR A 347 21.82 -2.86 -2.11
C TYR A 347 21.84 -1.69 -1.11
N GLY A 348 20.70 -1.14 -0.78
CA GLY A 348 20.54 -0.06 0.19
C GLY A 348 19.14 -0.03 0.80
N ASP A 349 18.79 1.01 1.55
CA ASP A 349 17.51 1.14 2.28
C ASP A 349 16.25 0.94 1.42
N ASN A 350 16.35 1.15 0.13
CA ASN A 350 15.28 0.94 -0.85
C ASN A 350 15.52 -0.28 -1.76
N GLY A 351 16.31 -1.27 -1.30
CA GLY A 351 16.77 -2.36 -2.13
C GLY A 351 17.70 -1.84 -3.25
N TYR A 352 17.61 -2.43 -4.42
CA TYR A 352 18.47 -2.10 -5.58
C TYR A 352 18.01 -0.91 -6.43
N ASN A 353 16.93 -0.21 -6.01
CA ASN A 353 16.23 0.78 -6.87
C ASN A 353 16.94 2.12 -7.03
N ARG A 354 17.90 2.46 -6.16
CA ARG A 354 18.44 3.82 -6.02
C ARG A 354 19.02 4.38 -7.32
N ASN A 355 19.86 3.62 -7.99
CA ASN A 355 20.57 4.07 -9.20
C ASN A 355 19.61 4.28 -10.37
N VAL A 356 18.70 3.33 -10.61
CA VAL A 356 17.70 3.42 -11.68
C VAL A 356 16.72 4.57 -11.40
N THR A 357 16.26 4.71 -10.15
CA THR A 357 15.38 5.84 -9.75
C THR A 357 16.06 7.19 -9.98
N ARG A 358 17.32 7.33 -9.56
CA ARG A 358 18.08 8.57 -9.74
C ARG A 358 18.29 8.87 -11.22
N PHE A 359 18.70 7.87 -12.00
CA PHE A 359 18.86 8.04 -13.44
C PHE A 359 17.55 8.51 -14.09
N PHE A 360 16.50 7.72 -13.98
CA PHE A 360 15.26 7.93 -14.72
C PHE A 360 14.54 9.22 -14.29
N ASN A 361 14.39 9.44 -12.96
CA ASN A 361 13.58 10.55 -12.45
C ASN A 361 14.32 11.89 -12.33
N THR A 362 15.66 11.90 -12.15
CA THR A 362 16.40 13.14 -11.88
C THR A 362 17.39 13.53 -12.97
N ARG A 363 17.63 12.65 -13.93
CA ARG A 363 18.50 12.92 -15.08
C ARG A 363 17.77 12.78 -16.40
N TYR A 364 17.22 11.59 -16.69
CA TYR A 364 16.67 11.26 -18.00
C TYR A 364 15.36 11.99 -18.31
N LEU A 365 14.31 11.85 -17.47
CA LEU A 365 13.05 12.59 -17.69
C LEU A 365 13.19 14.10 -17.70
N PRO A 366 13.99 14.75 -16.81
CA PRO A 366 14.26 16.17 -16.91
C PRO A 366 14.94 16.58 -18.21
N LYS A 367 15.92 15.81 -18.67
CA LYS A 367 16.62 16.07 -19.96
C LYS A 367 15.67 16.04 -21.16
N LEU A 368 14.67 15.19 -21.11
CA LEU A 368 13.62 15.09 -22.14
C LEU A 368 12.49 16.12 -21.96
N GLY A 369 12.52 16.95 -20.90
CA GLY A 369 11.43 17.89 -20.60
C GLY A 369 10.14 17.21 -20.12
N LEU A 370 10.20 15.92 -19.73
CA LEU A 370 9.03 15.11 -19.39
C LEU A 370 8.79 14.98 -17.87
N LYS A 371 9.72 15.51 -17.05
CA LYS A 371 9.59 15.42 -15.58
C LYS A 371 8.55 16.39 -15.05
N THR A 372 7.55 15.86 -14.37
CA THR A 372 6.56 16.62 -13.59
C THR A 372 6.44 16.05 -12.19
N ASP A 373 5.67 16.71 -11.31
CA ASP A 373 5.37 16.18 -9.97
C ASP A 373 4.58 14.86 -10.02
N LYS A 374 3.83 14.64 -11.11
CA LYS A 374 2.99 13.44 -11.31
C LYS A 374 3.67 12.35 -12.13
N LYS A 375 4.77 12.64 -12.86
CA LYS A 375 5.47 11.71 -13.77
C LYS A 375 6.80 11.26 -13.19
N ASN A 376 6.98 9.96 -13.10
CA ASN A 376 8.20 9.30 -12.65
C ASN A 376 8.31 7.90 -13.25
N PHE A 377 9.28 7.10 -12.87
CA PHE A 377 9.44 5.72 -13.35
C PHE A 377 8.16 4.88 -13.18
N HIS A 378 7.48 5.00 -12.05
CA HIS A 378 6.26 4.23 -11.81
C HIS A 378 5.11 4.58 -12.79
N SER A 379 5.22 5.72 -13.49
CA SER A 379 4.29 6.09 -14.58
C SER A 379 4.34 5.13 -15.76
N LEU A 380 5.45 4.40 -16.00
CA LEU A 380 5.52 3.32 -16.99
C LEU A 380 4.50 2.22 -16.67
N ARG A 381 4.44 1.79 -15.41
CA ARG A 381 3.44 0.83 -14.96
C ARG A 381 2.01 1.37 -15.06
N HIS A 382 1.77 2.64 -14.71
CA HIS A 382 0.47 3.26 -14.91
C HIS A 382 0.08 3.30 -16.39
N THR A 383 1.05 3.49 -17.28
CA THR A 383 0.83 3.44 -18.72
C THR A 383 0.34 2.06 -19.17
N VAL A 384 0.99 0.97 -18.70
CA VAL A 384 0.56 -0.40 -19.02
C VAL A 384 -0.86 -0.66 -18.53
N ILE A 385 -1.13 -0.35 -17.25
CA ILE A 385 -2.47 -0.58 -16.65
C ILE A 385 -3.55 0.16 -17.43
N ASP A 386 -3.33 1.44 -17.72
CA ASP A 386 -4.30 2.25 -18.45
C ASP A 386 -4.44 1.77 -19.90
N HIS A 387 -3.35 1.43 -20.58
CA HIS A 387 -3.37 0.90 -21.94
C HIS A 387 -4.22 -0.37 -22.03
N LEU A 388 -4.02 -1.34 -21.13
CA LEU A 388 -4.83 -2.56 -21.09
C LEU A 388 -6.29 -2.27 -20.74
N LYS A 389 -6.55 -1.34 -19.84
CA LYS A 389 -7.90 -0.90 -19.49
C LYS A 389 -8.62 -0.26 -20.68
N GLN A 390 -7.93 0.59 -21.47
CA GLN A 390 -8.50 1.20 -22.68
C GLN A 390 -8.77 0.17 -23.79
N LYS A 391 -8.07 -0.96 -23.79
CA LYS A 391 -8.34 -2.11 -24.65
C LYS A 391 -9.46 -3.03 -24.14
N GLY A 392 -10.13 -2.67 -23.05
CA GLY A 392 -11.26 -3.44 -22.50
C GLY A 392 -10.86 -4.74 -21.81
N ILE A 393 -9.59 -4.88 -21.39
CA ILE A 393 -9.14 -6.07 -20.66
C ILE A 393 -9.74 -6.07 -19.26
N GLU A 394 -10.30 -7.20 -18.86
CA GLU A 394 -10.97 -7.36 -17.56
C GLU A 394 -10.01 -7.10 -16.39
N PRO A 395 -10.49 -6.38 -15.36
CA PRO A 395 -9.64 -5.93 -14.24
C PRO A 395 -8.87 -7.04 -13.53
N HIS A 396 -9.42 -8.25 -13.41
CA HIS A 396 -8.78 -9.36 -12.72
C HIS A 396 -7.52 -9.86 -13.45
N PHE A 397 -7.51 -9.88 -14.80
CA PHE A 397 -6.30 -10.21 -15.56
C PHE A 397 -5.23 -9.13 -15.41
N ILE A 398 -5.64 -7.84 -15.43
CA ILE A 398 -4.71 -6.73 -15.21
C ILE A 398 -4.14 -6.81 -13.80
N ASN A 399 -4.97 -7.08 -12.79
CA ASN A 399 -4.52 -7.20 -11.39
C ASN A 399 -3.54 -8.35 -11.20
N GLU A 400 -3.81 -9.52 -11.80
CA GLU A 400 -2.88 -10.65 -11.80
C GLU A 400 -1.54 -10.27 -12.44
N LEU A 401 -1.55 -9.71 -13.67
CA LEU A 401 -0.32 -9.29 -14.35
C LEU A 401 0.51 -8.36 -13.48
N VAL A 402 -0.12 -7.37 -12.86
CA VAL A 402 0.61 -6.33 -12.11
C VAL A 402 0.80 -6.65 -10.63
N GLY A 403 0.21 -7.72 -10.09
CA GLY A 403 0.28 -8.12 -8.68
C GLY A 403 -0.44 -7.10 -7.79
N HIS A 404 -1.71 -6.86 -8.08
CA HIS A 404 -2.67 -6.22 -7.19
C HIS A 404 -3.64 -7.29 -6.67
N THR A 405 -4.17 -7.09 -5.47
CA THR A 405 -5.32 -7.88 -5.01
C THR A 405 -6.51 -7.58 -5.91
N SER A 406 -7.31 -8.59 -6.21
CA SER A 406 -8.51 -8.41 -7.04
C SER A 406 -9.59 -7.61 -6.30
N GLY A 407 -9.53 -7.61 -4.97
CA GLY A 407 -10.58 -7.12 -4.08
C GLY A 407 -11.77 -8.09 -3.99
N ASN A 408 -11.72 -9.20 -4.72
CA ASN A 408 -12.69 -10.29 -4.62
C ASN A 408 -12.08 -11.40 -3.76
N ILE A 409 -12.70 -11.67 -2.60
CA ILE A 409 -12.22 -12.62 -1.60
C ILE A 409 -12.11 -14.04 -2.21
N ASP A 410 -13.02 -14.43 -3.09
CA ASP A 410 -13.04 -15.76 -3.68
C ASP A 410 -11.87 -15.97 -4.65
N LEU A 411 -11.58 -14.99 -5.49
CA LEU A 411 -10.44 -15.05 -6.41
C LEU A 411 -9.10 -14.96 -5.68
N ASP A 412 -9.01 -14.11 -4.65
CA ASP A 412 -7.78 -13.90 -3.89
C ASP A 412 -7.46 -15.07 -2.93
N ARG A 413 -8.48 -15.81 -2.45
CA ARG A 413 -8.33 -16.86 -1.44
C ARG A 413 -8.29 -18.27 -2.03
N TYR A 414 -9.08 -18.55 -3.07
CA TYR A 414 -9.26 -19.88 -3.63
C TYR A 414 -8.69 -20.05 -5.04
N GLY A 415 -8.41 -18.95 -5.75
CA GLY A 415 -7.83 -18.98 -7.09
C GLY A 415 -6.34 -19.26 -7.07
N LYS A 416 -5.88 -20.31 -7.78
CA LYS A 416 -4.47 -20.41 -8.20
C LYS A 416 -4.21 -19.35 -9.28
N GLY A 417 -2.97 -18.84 -9.35
CA GLY A 417 -2.57 -17.91 -10.41
C GLY A 417 -2.91 -18.42 -11.81
N TYR A 418 -3.22 -17.52 -12.72
CA TYR A 418 -3.54 -17.89 -14.11
C TYR A 418 -2.35 -18.55 -14.80
N ASN A 419 -2.65 -19.50 -15.71
CA ASN A 419 -1.65 -20.06 -16.59
C ASN A 419 -0.95 -18.94 -17.40
N PRO A 420 0.39 -18.99 -17.59
CA PRO A 420 1.14 -17.97 -18.33
C PRO A 420 0.58 -17.66 -19.72
N ASP A 421 0.05 -18.66 -20.45
CA ASP A 421 -0.58 -18.44 -21.76
C ASP A 421 -1.83 -17.57 -21.69
N ILE A 422 -2.61 -17.67 -20.61
CA ILE A 422 -3.79 -16.84 -20.42
C ILE A 422 -3.36 -15.38 -20.22
N ILE A 423 -2.43 -15.14 -19.30
CA ILE A 423 -1.91 -13.79 -19.03
C ILE A 423 -1.20 -13.22 -20.25
N TYR A 424 -0.46 -14.04 -21.01
CA TYR A 424 0.15 -13.61 -22.25
C TYR A 424 -0.89 -13.17 -23.27
N ASN A 425 -1.87 -14.01 -23.56
CA ASN A 425 -2.87 -13.70 -24.61
C ASN A 425 -3.80 -12.55 -24.20
N LYS A 426 -4.25 -12.53 -22.95
CA LYS A 426 -5.17 -11.51 -22.43
C LYS A 426 -4.50 -10.17 -22.16
N CYS A 427 -3.24 -10.14 -21.73
CA CYS A 427 -2.57 -8.92 -21.30
C CYS A 427 -1.31 -8.61 -22.10
N ILE A 428 -0.30 -9.47 -22.05
CA ILE A 428 1.04 -9.15 -22.57
C ILE A 428 0.99 -8.87 -24.07
N LYS A 429 0.38 -9.75 -24.86
CA LYS A 429 0.20 -9.59 -26.32
C LYS A 429 -0.58 -8.33 -26.69
N GLN A 430 -1.38 -7.80 -25.76
CA GLN A 430 -2.17 -6.58 -25.97
C GLN A 430 -1.38 -5.29 -25.69
N ILE A 431 -0.17 -5.38 -25.15
CA ILE A 431 0.70 -4.23 -24.92
C ILE A 431 1.38 -3.85 -26.24
N ALA A 432 0.67 -3.09 -27.05
CA ALA A 432 1.18 -2.56 -28.32
C ALA A 432 0.96 -1.04 -28.32
N TYR A 433 2.05 -0.29 -28.40
CA TYR A 433 2.03 1.18 -28.41
C TYR A 433 1.98 1.71 -29.86
N GLU A 434 0.93 1.31 -30.57
CA GLU A 434 0.68 1.74 -31.95
C GLU A 434 -0.37 2.84 -31.96
N THR A 435 -0.15 3.88 -32.73
CA THR A 435 -1.14 4.93 -32.96
C THR A 435 -1.92 4.66 -34.24
N SER A 436 -3.23 4.94 -34.23
CA SER A 436 -4.09 4.86 -35.40
C SER A 436 -3.70 5.83 -36.55
N HIS A 437 -2.83 6.81 -36.28
CA HIS A 437 -2.46 7.89 -37.22
C HIS A 437 -0.95 8.00 -37.48
N SER A 438 -0.11 7.18 -36.86
CA SER A 438 1.35 7.14 -37.12
C SER A 438 1.90 5.72 -36.94
N ARG A 439 2.96 5.39 -37.67
CA ARG A 439 3.72 4.18 -37.38
C ARG A 439 4.04 4.14 -35.88
N GLY A 440 3.69 3.04 -35.21
CA GLY A 440 3.89 2.82 -33.79
C GLY A 440 5.36 3.08 -33.36
N ILE A 441 5.62 2.91 -32.07
CA ILE A 441 6.99 3.02 -31.57
C ILE A 441 7.76 1.79 -32.05
N ASP A 442 8.79 2.00 -32.87
CA ASP A 442 9.67 0.93 -33.31
C ASP A 442 10.70 0.61 -32.22
N PHE A 443 10.33 -0.28 -31.32
CA PHE A 443 11.24 -0.77 -30.27
C PHE A 443 12.32 -1.73 -30.84
N LYS A 444 12.11 -2.33 -32.01
CA LYS A 444 13.08 -3.25 -32.63
C LYS A 444 14.40 -2.53 -32.98
N CYS A 445 14.32 -1.23 -33.20
CA CYS A 445 15.51 -0.39 -33.41
C CYS A 445 16.46 -0.37 -32.19
N LEU A 446 15.98 -0.76 -31.00
CA LEU A 446 16.80 -0.88 -29.78
C LEU A 446 17.58 -2.21 -29.71
N ARG A 447 17.43 -3.11 -30.68
CA ARG A 447 18.29 -4.28 -30.77
C ARG A 447 19.75 -3.87 -30.89
N MET A 448 20.57 -4.47 -30.03
CA MET A 448 22.02 -4.24 -29.95
C MET A 448 22.79 -5.53 -30.32
N ASP A 449 24.05 -5.39 -30.63
CA ASP A 449 24.98 -6.53 -30.71
C ASP A 449 25.43 -6.92 -29.29
N TRP A 450 24.66 -7.82 -28.68
CA TRP A 450 24.88 -8.23 -27.30
C TRP A 450 26.18 -8.94 -27.08
N ASN A 451 26.71 -9.65 -28.09
CA ASN A 451 28.01 -10.28 -28.03
C ASN A 451 29.13 -9.24 -27.85
N LYS A 452 29.04 -8.11 -28.59
CA LYS A 452 30.00 -7.01 -28.48
C LYS A 452 29.90 -6.25 -27.16
N ILE A 453 28.68 -6.11 -26.64
CA ILE A 453 28.42 -5.33 -25.40
C ILE A 453 28.82 -6.10 -24.13
N ILE A 454 28.73 -7.42 -24.16
CA ILE A 454 29.01 -8.27 -22.99
C ILE A 454 30.44 -8.78 -22.97
N GLN A 455 31.19 -8.62 -24.06
CA GLN A 455 32.65 -8.94 -24.07
C GLN A 455 33.36 -8.14 -22.99
#